data_8ac4a696fc8ea00914241462b6f490cb
#
_entry.id   8ac4a696fc8ea00914241462b6f490cb
#
_cell.length_a   1.000
_cell.length_b   1.000
_cell.length_c   1.000
_cell.angle_alpha   90.00
_cell.angle_beta   90.00
_cell.angle_gamma   90.00
#
_symmetry.space_group_name_H-M   'P 1'
#
loop_
_entity.id
_entity.type
_entity.pdbx_description
1 polymer ?
#
loop_
_entity_poly.entity_id
_entity_poly.type
_entity_poly.pdbx_seq_one_letter_code
_entity_poly.pdbx_strand_id
1 'polypeptide(L)'
;VENAALLKGRDMFKAILVNKDDQGYRAEIAQVDEASLPEGDVRVKVLYSTLNYKDGLAITGKGPVVRSFPMVPGIDFAGEVLESASPEFKAGDMVLLNGWGVGEGHWGGLAQQARVKSDWLIPLPRGFTAKQALAIGTAGYTAMLCVMALQKHGLKPSDGEVLVTGAAGGVGSFAITLLSKLGFTVVASTGRMSEADYLKKLGASEVIDRAALSAPGKPLAKERWAAVVDSVGSHTLANACAQTKSDGAVAACGLAQGMDFPSTVAPFILRGVTLYGINSVTVPKAKRIAAYEQLSKLVDLKTLEEISHEISLEDSIKYAAELMAGNVRGRLIVDVNK
;
A
#
# COMPACT_ATOMS: atom_id res chain seq x y z
N VAL A 1 -7.76 -41.57 15.38
CA VAL A 1 -6.89 -42.34 14.46
C VAL A 1 -7.44 -42.28 13.04
N GLU A 2 -8.75 -42.08 12.83
CA GLU A 2 -9.36 -41.98 11.48
C GLU A 2 -9.10 -40.64 10.77
N ASN A 3 -8.87 -39.53 11.50
CA ASN A 3 -8.60 -38.21 10.87
C ASN A 3 -7.19 -38.04 10.25
N ALA A 4 -6.21 -38.84 10.67
CA ALA A 4 -4.84 -38.77 10.14
C ALA A 4 -4.67 -39.48 8.80
N ALA A 5 -5.54 -40.43 8.47
CA ALA A 5 -5.49 -41.20 7.22
C ALA A 5 -6.19 -40.45 6.05
N LEU A 6 -7.16 -39.59 6.33
CA LEU A 6 -7.87 -38.77 5.35
C LEU A 6 -7.05 -37.57 4.82
N LEU A 7 -5.97 -37.22 5.53
CA LEU A 7 -5.07 -36.11 5.12
C LEU A 7 -3.90 -36.55 4.23
N LYS A 8 -3.74 -37.86 4.01
CA LYS A 8 -2.75 -38.40 3.05
C LYS A 8 -3.27 -38.30 1.62
N GLY A 9 -2.91 -37.22 0.94
CA GLY A 9 -3.26 -36.97 -0.46
C GLY A 9 -3.90 -35.61 -0.75
N ARG A 10 -4.02 -34.73 0.27
CA ARG A 10 -4.46 -33.35 0.08
C ARG A 10 -3.24 -32.45 0.04
N ASP A 11 -3.15 -31.62 -1.01
CA ASP A 11 -2.12 -30.60 -1.10
C ASP A 11 -2.49 -29.47 -0.14
N MET A 12 -1.76 -29.41 0.98
CA MET A 12 -1.95 -28.42 2.05
C MET A 12 -0.92 -27.32 1.91
N PHE A 13 -1.30 -26.09 2.22
CA PHE A 13 -0.40 -24.95 2.27
C PHE A 13 -0.67 -24.08 3.50
N LYS A 14 0.37 -23.36 3.94
CA LYS A 14 0.31 -22.47 5.09
C LYS A 14 -0.32 -21.13 4.69
N ALA A 15 -1.20 -20.59 5.53
CA ALA A 15 -1.83 -19.27 5.36
C ALA A 15 -2.13 -18.61 6.70
N ILE A 16 -2.26 -17.29 6.71
CA ILE A 16 -3.01 -16.60 7.76
C ILE A 16 -4.50 -16.76 7.45
N LEU A 17 -5.25 -17.26 8.40
CA LEU A 17 -6.70 -17.38 8.27
C LEU A 17 -7.40 -16.50 9.29
N VAL A 18 -8.25 -15.60 8.81
CA VAL A 18 -9.08 -14.73 9.64
C VAL A 18 -10.47 -15.32 9.73
N ASN A 19 -10.92 -15.57 10.96
CA ASN A 19 -12.22 -16.13 11.30
C ASN A 19 -13.02 -15.15 12.14
N LYS A 20 -14.36 -15.26 12.03
CA LYS A 20 -15.32 -14.60 12.91
C LYS A 20 -16.51 -15.53 13.11
N ASP A 21 -16.62 -16.05 14.31
CA ASP A 21 -17.66 -16.98 14.74
C ASP A 21 -18.01 -16.76 16.22
N ASP A 22 -18.66 -17.72 16.86
CA ASP A 22 -19.03 -17.66 18.29
C ASP A 22 -17.83 -17.52 19.24
N GLN A 23 -16.62 -17.84 18.78
CA GLN A 23 -15.36 -17.64 19.52
C GLN A 23 -14.77 -16.22 19.31
N GLY A 24 -15.43 -15.40 18.51
CA GLY A 24 -15.02 -14.04 18.20
C GLY A 24 -14.17 -13.90 16.93
N TYR A 25 -13.59 -12.70 16.76
CA TYR A 25 -12.71 -12.36 15.66
C TYR A 25 -11.27 -12.78 15.99
N ARG A 26 -10.64 -13.56 15.12
CA ARG A 26 -9.26 -14.02 15.31
C ARG A 26 -8.53 -14.21 13.99
N ALA A 27 -7.22 -14.04 14.04
CA ALA A 27 -6.31 -14.40 12.96
C ALA A 27 -5.29 -15.42 13.48
N GLU A 28 -5.05 -16.47 12.71
CA GLU A 28 -4.16 -17.56 13.09
C GLU A 28 -3.41 -18.12 11.87
N ILE A 29 -2.26 -18.74 12.11
CA ILE A 29 -1.57 -19.52 11.08
C ILE A 29 -2.29 -20.87 10.97
N ALA A 30 -2.71 -21.23 9.76
CA ALA A 30 -3.42 -22.46 9.49
C ALA A 30 -2.81 -23.23 8.30
N GLN A 31 -2.96 -24.55 8.34
CA GLN A 31 -2.80 -25.39 7.15
C GLN A 31 -4.16 -25.46 6.44
N VAL A 32 -4.16 -25.07 5.19
CA VAL A 32 -5.36 -24.92 4.36
C VAL A 32 -5.30 -25.89 3.19
N ASP A 33 -6.41 -26.55 2.91
CA ASP A 33 -6.56 -27.44 1.76
C ASP A 33 -6.64 -26.63 0.47
N GLU A 34 -5.85 -26.99 -0.53
CA GLU A 34 -5.87 -26.35 -1.85
C GLU A 34 -7.26 -26.36 -2.51
N ALA A 35 -8.08 -27.37 -2.21
CA ALA A 35 -9.47 -27.42 -2.67
C ALA A 35 -10.34 -26.28 -2.12
N SER A 36 -9.92 -25.62 -1.04
CA SER A 36 -10.60 -24.46 -0.45
C SER A 36 -10.26 -23.13 -1.11
N LEU A 37 -9.29 -23.10 -2.04
CA LEU A 37 -8.96 -21.88 -2.79
C LEU A 37 -10.19 -21.35 -3.53
N PRO A 38 -10.46 -20.02 -3.49
CA PRO A 38 -11.60 -19.43 -4.16
C PRO A 38 -11.53 -19.59 -5.69
N GLU A 39 -12.61 -19.23 -6.36
CA GLU A 39 -12.68 -19.27 -7.83
C GLU A 39 -11.64 -18.32 -8.47
N GLY A 40 -11.05 -18.78 -9.56
CA GLY A 40 -10.07 -18.02 -10.35
C GLY A 40 -9.50 -18.92 -11.45
N ASP A 41 -8.95 -18.30 -12.46
CA ASP A 41 -8.40 -18.98 -13.66
C ASP A 41 -6.87 -19.11 -13.63
N VAL A 42 -6.20 -18.53 -12.60
CA VAL A 42 -4.76 -18.65 -12.39
C VAL A 42 -4.45 -19.03 -10.95
N ARG A 43 -3.70 -20.10 -10.76
CA ARG A 43 -3.16 -20.52 -9.46
C ARG A 43 -1.69 -20.13 -9.37
N VAL A 44 -1.32 -19.49 -8.27
CA VAL A 44 0.00 -18.91 -8.04
C VAL A 44 0.63 -19.49 -6.78
N LYS A 45 1.88 -19.96 -6.88
CA LYS A 45 2.76 -20.16 -5.74
C LYS A 45 3.25 -18.78 -5.28
N VAL A 46 2.75 -18.31 -4.16
CA VAL A 46 3.16 -17.03 -3.60
C VAL A 46 4.57 -17.16 -3.04
N LEU A 47 5.45 -16.23 -3.41
CA LEU A 47 6.80 -16.13 -2.88
C LEU A 47 6.87 -15.07 -1.80
N TYR A 48 6.31 -13.90 -2.07
CA TYR A 48 6.27 -12.76 -1.16
C TYR A 48 4.91 -12.09 -1.16
N SER A 49 4.51 -11.62 0.01
CA SER A 49 3.41 -10.69 0.25
C SER A 49 3.92 -9.50 1.06
N THR A 50 3.04 -8.65 1.57
CA THR A 50 3.43 -7.53 2.43
C THR A 50 2.35 -7.26 3.48
N LEU A 51 2.68 -6.46 4.50
CA LEU A 51 1.71 -5.89 5.41
C LEU A 51 1.45 -4.43 5.05
N ASN A 52 0.27 -4.15 4.53
CA ASN A 52 -0.27 -2.81 4.34
C ASN A 52 -1.18 -2.44 5.53
N TYR A 53 -1.51 -1.16 5.67
CA TYR A 53 -2.45 -0.70 6.70
C TYR A 53 -3.78 -1.47 6.67
N LYS A 54 -4.29 -1.74 5.47
CA LYS A 54 -5.51 -2.54 5.25
C LYS A 54 -5.38 -3.98 5.76
N ASP A 55 -4.24 -4.61 5.56
CA ASP A 55 -3.95 -5.95 6.09
C ASP A 55 -3.89 -5.94 7.62
N GLY A 56 -3.31 -4.88 8.19
CA GLY A 56 -3.34 -4.65 9.64
C GLY A 56 -4.75 -4.56 10.20
N LEU A 57 -5.65 -3.82 9.55
CA LEU A 57 -7.06 -3.75 9.91
C LEU A 57 -7.76 -5.12 9.80
N ALA A 58 -7.48 -5.87 8.72
CA ALA A 58 -8.05 -7.20 8.50
C ALA A 58 -7.57 -8.21 9.55
N ILE A 59 -6.28 -8.25 9.86
CA ILE A 59 -5.70 -9.20 10.83
C ILE A 59 -6.15 -8.88 12.25
N THR A 60 -6.20 -7.61 12.64
CA THR A 60 -6.53 -7.18 14.01
C THR A 60 -8.03 -7.00 14.25
N GLY A 61 -8.86 -7.00 13.21
CA GLY A 61 -10.29 -6.71 13.32
C GLY A 61 -10.63 -5.27 13.70
N LYS A 62 -9.67 -4.34 13.62
CA LYS A 62 -9.86 -2.92 13.97
C LYS A 62 -10.63 -2.10 12.94
N GLY A 63 -11.00 -2.72 11.81
CA GLY A 63 -11.81 -2.07 10.78
C GLY A 63 -12.57 -3.09 9.92
N PRO A 64 -13.66 -2.68 9.27
CA PRO A 64 -14.56 -3.56 8.52
C PRO A 64 -13.99 -3.86 7.11
N VAL A 65 -12.78 -4.41 7.04
CA VAL A 65 -12.10 -4.74 5.78
C VAL A 65 -12.59 -6.06 5.22
N VAL A 66 -12.63 -7.10 6.08
CA VAL A 66 -13.02 -8.46 5.69
C VAL A 66 -14.51 -8.55 5.47
N ARG A 67 -14.93 -8.97 4.27
CA ARG A 67 -16.34 -9.03 3.84
C ARG A 67 -16.98 -10.41 3.99
N SER A 68 -16.16 -11.47 4.06
CA SER A 68 -16.61 -12.84 4.24
C SER A 68 -15.57 -13.64 5.02
N PHE A 69 -16.01 -14.65 5.75
CA PHE A 69 -15.17 -15.51 6.58
C PHE A 69 -15.36 -16.98 6.18
N PRO A 70 -14.32 -17.81 6.24
CA PRO A 70 -12.92 -17.46 6.56
C PRO A 70 -12.26 -16.66 5.45
N MET A 71 -11.27 -15.80 5.80
CA MET A 71 -10.54 -14.97 4.86
C MET A 71 -9.03 -15.13 5.02
N VAL A 72 -8.31 -15.21 3.91
CA VAL A 72 -6.86 -15.04 3.87
C VAL A 72 -6.57 -13.58 3.53
N PRO A 73 -5.97 -12.79 4.44
CA PRO A 73 -5.62 -11.40 4.17
C PRO A 73 -4.42 -11.28 3.22
N GLY A 74 -4.01 -10.07 2.91
CA GLY A 74 -2.88 -9.76 2.02
C GLY A 74 -3.36 -9.19 0.70
N ILE A 75 -3.31 -7.84 0.56
CA ILE A 75 -3.83 -7.13 -0.61
C ILE A 75 -2.87 -7.10 -1.78
N ASP A 76 -1.67 -7.61 -1.62
CA ASP A 76 -0.66 -7.73 -2.67
C ASP A 76 0.20 -8.98 -2.49
N PHE A 77 0.68 -9.52 -3.60
CA PHE A 77 1.64 -10.61 -3.61
C PHE A 77 2.39 -10.68 -4.95
N ALA A 78 3.54 -11.35 -4.94
CA ALA A 78 4.25 -11.78 -6.14
C ALA A 78 4.60 -13.26 -6.04
N GLY A 79 4.58 -13.95 -7.16
CA GLY A 79 4.84 -15.39 -7.18
C GLY A 79 4.93 -15.96 -8.58
N GLU A 80 5.01 -17.28 -8.63
CA GLU A 80 5.12 -18.08 -9.85
C GLU A 80 3.79 -18.74 -10.18
N VAL A 81 3.34 -18.65 -11.41
CA VAL A 81 2.13 -19.33 -11.88
C VAL A 81 2.35 -20.85 -11.86
N LEU A 82 1.51 -21.57 -11.12
CA LEU A 82 1.48 -23.03 -11.09
C LEU A 82 0.65 -23.60 -12.24
N GLU A 83 -0.53 -23.03 -12.45
CA GLU A 83 -1.46 -23.39 -13.51
C GLU A 83 -2.29 -22.19 -13.96
N SER A 84 -2.71 -22.18 -15.21
CA SER A 84 -3.55 -21.14 -15.80
C SER A 84 -4.52 -21.71 -16.82
N ALA A 85 -5.79 -21.31 -16.74
CA ALA A 85 -6.78 -21.51 -17.78
C ALA A 85 -6.88 -20.29 -18.72
N SER A 86 -6.20 -19.18 -18.39
CA SER A 86 -6.13 -17.99 -19.23
C SER A 86 -5.00 -18.10 -20.26
N PRO A 87 -5.20 -17.59 -21.49
CA PRO A 87 -4.14 -17.53 -22.49
C PRO A 87 -3.06 -16.49 -22.18
N GLU A 88 -3.29 -15.58 -21.22
CA GLU A 88 -2.34 -14.51 -20.87
C GLU A 88 -1.13 -15.02 -20.06
N PHE A 89 -1.30 -16.10 -19.32
CA PHE A 89 -0.28 -16.65 -18.42
C PHE A 89 -0.14 -18.15 -18.59
N LYS A 90 1.05 -18.65 -18.31
CA LYS A 90 1.37 -20.10 -18.31
C LYS A 90 2.19 -20.44 -17.05
N ALA A 91 2.24 -21.72 -16.71
CA ALA A 91 3.08 -22.23 -15.62
C ALA A 91 4.54 -21.75 -15.77
N GLY A 92 5.13 -21.30 -14.67
CA GLY A 92 6.47 -20.72 -14.60
C GLY A 92 6.54 -19.21 -14.81
N ASP A 93 5.47 -18.56 -15.27
CA ASP A 93 5.46 -17.10 -15.38
C ASP A 93 5.50 -16.44 -14.00
N MET A 94 6.32 -15.41 -13.86
CA MET A 94 6.37 -14.60 -12.65
C MET A 94 5.35 -13.46 -12.74
N VAL A 95 4.53 -13.31 -11.70
CA VAL A 95 3.40 -12.39 -11.68
C VAL A 95 3.35 -11.56 -10.40
N LEU A 96 2.67 -10.42 -10.50
CA LEU A 96 2.40 -9.48 -9.41
C LEU A 96 0.92 -9.12 -9.37
N LEU A 97 0.37 -9.03 -8.17
CA LEU A 97 -0.98 -8.55 -7.91
C LEU A 97 -0.97 -7.46 -6.83
N ASN A 98 -1.68 -6.37 -7.06
CA ASN A 98 -2.02 -5.36 -6.07
C ASN A 98 -3.52 -5.03 -6.17
N GLY A 99 -4.21 -4.99 -5.04
CA GLY A 99 -5.60 -4.54 -4.97
C GLY A 99 -6.63 -5.56 -5.41
N TRP A 100 -7.60 -5.15 -6.22
CA TRP A 100 -8.71 -5.95 -6.75
C TRP A 100 -9.62 -6.61 -5.70
N GLY A 101 -9.53 -6.17 -4.43
CA GLY A 101 -10.30 -6.72 -3.32
C GLY A 101 -9.79 -8.05 -2.78
N VAL A 102 -8.56 -8.46 -3.15
CA VAL A 102 -7.92 -9.61 -2.48
C VAL A 102 -7.58 -9.24 -1.04
N GLY A 103 -7.73 -10.17 -0.12
CA GLY A 103 -7.63 -9.92 1.32
C GLY A 103 -8.86 -9.26 1.94
N GLU A 104 -9.90 -8.96 1.14
CA GLU A 104 -11.15 -8.31 1.58
C GLU A 104 -12.39 -9.18 1.30
N GLY A 105 -12.69 -9.42 0.04
CA GLY A 105 -13.80 -10.23 -0.44
C GLY A 105 -13.36 -11.47 -1.23
N HIS A 106 -12.07 -11.58 -1.51
CA HIS A 106 -11.41 -12.71 -2.15
C HIS A 106 -10.13 -13.01 -1.37
N TRP A 107 -9.72 -14.28 -1.24
CA TRP A 107 -8.52 -14.64 -0.50
C TRP A 107 -7.27 -13.98 -1.06
N GLY A 108 -6.44 -13.44 -0.17
CA GLY A 108 -5.25 -12.65 -0.49
C GLY A 108 -3.93 -13.42 -0.46
N GLY A 109 -2.84 -12.66 -0.36
CA GLY A 109 -1.48 -13.12 -0.57
C GLY A 109 -0.70 -13.52 0.69
N LEU A 110 -1.26 -13.39 1.90
CA LEU A 110 -0.61 -13.90 3.13
C LEU A 110 -0.82 -15.41 3.28
N ALA A 111 -0.41 -16.13 2.26
CA ALA A 111 -0.49 -17.57 2.11
C ALA A 111 0.56 -18.06 1.10
N GLN A 112 0.90 -19.35 1.16
CA GLN A 112 1.84 -19.95 0.20
C GLN A 112 1.25 -20.18 -1.19
N GLN A 113 -0.08 -20.19 -1.31
CA GLN A 113 -0.78 -20.28 -2.59
C GLN A 113 -1.96 -19.30 -2.65
N ALA A 114 -2.26 -18.83 -3.85
CA ALA A 114 -3.43 -18.03 -4.17
C ALA A 114 -4.04 -18.51 -5.49
N ARG A 115 -5.37 -18.38 -5.64
CA ARG A 115 -6.07 -18.54 -6.92
C ARG A 115 -6.86 -17.26 -7.19
N VAL A 116 -6.60 -16.65 -8.35
CA VAL A 116 -7.10 -15.33 -8.71
C VAL A 116 -7.48 -15.26 -10.18
N LYS A 117 -8.13 -14.16 -10.57
CA LYS A 117 -8.44 -13.90 -11.99
C LYS A 117 -7.21 -13.35 -12.70
N SER A 118 -6.96 -13.82 -13.91
CA SER A 118 -5.86 -13.36 -14.78
C SER A 118 -5.90 -11.85 -15.02
N ASP A 119 -7.10 -11.26 -15.12
CA ASP A 119 -7.28 -9.81 -15.28
C ASP A 119 -6.68 -8.98 -14.14
N TRP A 120 -6.50 -9.57 -12.97
CA TRP A 120 -5.93 -8.90 -11.79
C TRP A 120 -4.41 -8.94 -11.75
N LEU A 121 -3.81 -9.82 -12.53
CA LEU A 121 -2.37 -10.03 -12.57
C LEU A 121 -1.70 -9.16 -13.62
N ILE A 122 -0.49 -8.73 -13.31
CA ILE A 122 0.47 -8.23 -14.29
C ILE A 122 1.71 -9.13 -14.28
N PRO A 123 2.45 -9.23 -15.39
CA PRO A 123 3.77 -9.83 -15.36
C PRO A 123 4.65 -9.12 -14.32
N LEU A 124 5.52 -9.87 -13.66
CA LEU A 124 6.47 -9.27 -12.73
C LEU A 124 7.24 -8.15 -13.46
N PRO A 125 7.26 -6.91 -12.93
CA PRO A 125 7.88 -5.78 -13.61
C PRO A 125 9.36 -6.04 -13.90
N ARG A 126 9.80 -5.72 -15.12
CA ARG A 126 11.20 -5.90 -15.53
C ARG A 126 12.14 -5.13 -14.62
N GLY A 127 13.27 -5.74 -14.28
CA GLY A 127 14.29 -5.14 -13.41
C GLY A 127 14.07 -5.36 -11.92
N PHE A 128 12.97 -6.02 -11.52
CA PHE A 128 12.71 -6.38 -10.13
C PHE A 128 12.60 -7.89 -9.93
N THR A 129 13.15 -8.39 -8.83
CA THR A 129 12.79 -9.69 -8.28
C THR A 129 11.43 -9.63 -7.61
N ALA A 130 10.81 -10.77 -7.31
CA ALA A 130 9.54 -10.80 -6.56
C ALA A 130 9.64 -10.05 -5.22
N LYS A 131 10.73 -10.22 -4.48
CA LYS A 131 11.01 -9.50 -3.24
C LYS A 131 11.06 -7.98 -3.44
N GLN A 132 11.78 -7.52 -4.45
CA GLN A 132 11.91 -6.08 -4.75
C GLN A 132 10.57 -5.47 -5.21
N ALA A 133 9.80 -6.19 -6.03
CA ALA A 133 8.47 -5.76 -6.43
C ALA A 133 7.52 -5.61 -5.22
N LEU A 134 7.66 -6.48 -4.22
CA LEU A 134 6.88 -6.40 -2.98
C LEU A 134 7.47 -5.40 -1.97
N ALA A 135 8.77 -5.10 -2.00
CA ALA A 135 9.32 -3.97 -1.28
C ALA A 135 8.63 -2.67 -1.72
N ILE A 136 8.38 -2.50 -3.01
CA ILE A 136 7.51 -1.45 -3.56
C ILE A 136 6.07 -1.69 -3.10
N GLY A 137 5.48 -2.82 -3.46
CA GLY A 137 4.13 -3.26 -3.11
C GLY A 137 3.07 -2.22 -3.43
N THR A 138 1.90 -2.37 -2.79
CA THR A 138 0.78 -1.44 -2.95
C THR A 138 1.14 -0.02 -2.52
N ALA A 139 1.98 0.15 -1.50
CA ALA A 139 2.35 1.47 -0.99
C ALA A 139 3.21 2.27 -1.99
N GLY A 140 4.27 1.68 -2.52
CA GLY A 140 5.12 2.35 -3.52
C GLY A 140 4.38 2.58 -4.85
N TYR A 141 3.55 1.62 -5.25
CA TYR A 141 2.66 1.76 -6.40
C TYR A 141 1.66 2.91 -6.22
N THR A 142 1.03 3.03 -5.04
CA THR A 142 0.10 4.14 -4.72
C THR A 142 0.82 5.49 -4.73
N ALA A 143 2.02 5.56 -4.15
CA ALA A 143 2.85 6.77 -4.21
C ALA A 143 3.15 7.20 -5.65
N MET A 144 3.46 6.23 -6.55
CA MET A 144 3.68 6.53 -7.96
C MET A 144 2.42 7.05 -8.64
N LEU A 145 1.24 6.49 -8.34
CA LEU A 145 -0.03 7.01 -8.87
C LEU A 145 -0.30 8.46 -8.41
N CYS A 146 0.04 8.80 -7.16
CA CYS A 146 -0.03 10.18 -6.67
C CYS A 146 0.90 11.10 -7.49
N VAL A 147 2.16 10.70 -7.66
CA VAL A 147 3.14 11.47 -8.44
C VAL A 147 2.67 11.65 -9.89
N MET A 148 2.18 10.58 -10.54
CA MET A 148 1.64 10.65 -11.90
C MET A 148 0.44 11.63 -12.01
N ALA A 149 -0.41 11.70 -11.00
CA ALA A 149 -1.54 12.64 -10.97
C ALA A 149 -1.03 14.10 -10.87
N LEU A 150 -0.04 14.35 -10.02
CA LEU A 150 0.58 15.68 -9.87
C LEU A 150 1.33 16.11 -11.14
N GLN A 151 2.06 15.21 -11.79
CA GLN A 151 2.73 15.47 -13.06
C GLN A 151 1.70 15.78 -14.17
N LYS A 152 0.60 15.01 -14.24
CA LYS A 152 -0.49 15.27 -15.19
C LYS A 152 -1.18 16.61 -14.94
N HIS A 153 -1.25 17.05 -13.69
CA HIS A 153 -1.73 18.39 -13.32
C HIS A 153 -0.83 19.50 -13.89
N GLY A 154 0.42 19.20 -14.18
CA GLY A 154 1.41 20.14 -14.70
C GLY A 154 2.38 20.66 -13.64
N LEU A 155 2.43 20.03 -12.46
CA LEU A 155 3.35 20.41 -11.39
C LEU A 155 4.81 20.33 -11.84
N LYS A 156 5.58 21.37 -11.54
CA LYS A 156 7.01 21.50 -11.84
C LYS A 156 7.81 21.74 -10.55
N PRO A 157 9.09 21.34 -10.48
CA PRO A 157 9.96 21.62 -9.33
C PRO A 157 10.06 23.10 -8.97
N SER A 158 9.93 23.99 -9.95
CA SER A 158 9.96 25.45 -9.75
C SER A 158 8.75 26.04 -9.05
N ASP A 159 7.63 25.28 -8.93
CA ASP A 159 6.38 25.79 -8.37
C ASP A 159 6.44 25.91 -6.84
N GLY A 160 7.36 25.19 -6.19
CA GLY A 160 7.63 25.27 -4.76
C GLY A 160 7.63 23.92 -4.04
N GLU A 161 7.39 23.99 -2.74
CA GLU A 161 7.46 22.82 -1.85
C GLU A 161 6.27 21.86 -2.07
N VAL A 162 6.57 20.56 -2.00
CA VAL A 162 5.56 19.48 -1.98
C VAL A 162 5.52 18.89 -0.57
N LEU A 163 4.33 18.91 0.03
CA LEU A 163 4.10 18.28 1.33
C LEU A 163 3.80 16.79 1.14
N VAL A 164 4.41 15.95 1.97
CA VAL A 164 4.06 14.53 2.11
C VAL A 164 3.60 14.28 3.54
N THR A 165 2.35 13.88 3.74
CA THR A 165 1.81 13.51 5.05
C THR A 165 1.95 12.01 5.30
N GLY A 166 1.92 11.58 6.55
CA GLY A 166 2.17 10.18 6.89
C GLY A 166 3.55 9.71 6.42
N ALA A 167 4.52 10.61 6.46
CA ALA A 167 5.80 10.52 5.78
C ALA A 167 6.62 9.26 6.13
N ALA A 168 6.59 8.80 7.38
CA ALA A 168 7.35 7.64 7.83
C ALA A 168 6.67 6.28 7.52
N GLY A 169 5.46 6.30 6.95
CA GLY A 169 4.78 5.10 6.46
C GLY A 169 5.27 4.68 5.08
N GLY A 170 4.72 3.57 4.56
CA GLY A 170 5.12 3.02 3.27
C GLY A 170 4.89 3.98 2.10
N VAL A 171 3.68 4.51 1.95
CA VAL A 171 3.34 5.47 0.88
C VAL A 171 4.19 6.73 1.00
N GLY A 172 4.28 7.31 2.21
CA GLY A 172 5.03 8.54 2.46
C GLY A 172 6.51 8.40 2.13
N SER A 173 7.14 7.30 2.54
CA SER A 173 8.55 7.02 2.25
C SER A 173 8.84 6.97 0.74
N PHE A 174 7.98 6.28 -0.02
CA PHE A 174 8.11 6.25 -1.48
C PHE A 174 7.80 7.60 -2.12
N ALA A 175 6.78 8.32 -1.66
CA ALA A 175 6.43 9.63 -2.20
C ALA A 175 7.60 10.62 -2.05
N ILE A 176 8.25 10.66 -0.88
CA ILE A 176 9.45 11.47 -0.65
C ILE A 176 10.55 11.10 -1.64
N THR A 177 10.87 9.83 -1.75
CA THR A 177 11.93 9.35 -2.65
C THR A 177 11.65 9.70 -4.10
N LEU A 178 10.44 9.43 -4.59
CA LEU A 178 10.05 9.67 -5.98
C LEU A 178 10.07 11.17 -6.31
N LEU A 179 9.48 12.01 -5.47
CA LEU A 179 9.45 13.46 -5.65
C LEU A 179 10.84 14.06 -5.60
N SER A 180 11.67 13.65 -4.64
CA SER A 180 13.07 14.13 -4.53
C SER A 180 13.88 13.76 -5.77
N LYS A 181 13.77 12.53 -6.28
CA LYS A 181 14.44 12.11 -7.51
C LYS A 181 13.97 12.84 -8.76
N LEU A 182 12.74 13.33 -8.75
CA LEU A 182 12.19 14.19 -9.80
C LEU A 182 12.56 15.68 -9.65
N GLY A 183 13.37 16.03 -8.63
CA GLY A 183 13.89 17.37 -8.41
C GLY A 183 12.98 18.29 -7.59
N PHE A 184 11.92 17.76 -6.97
CA PHE A 184 11.03 18.55 -6.11
C PHE A 184 11.65 18.77 -4.73
N THR A 185 11.36 19.93 -4.13
CA THR A 185 11.63 20.22 -2.73
C THR A 185 10.53 19.61 -1.87
N VAL A 186 10.87 18.62 -1.04
CA VAL A 186 9.89 17.83 -0.29
C VAL A 186 9.92 18.19 1.18
N VAL A 187 8.74 18.48 1.76
CA VAL A 187 8.54 18.64 3.20
C VAL A 187 7.78 17.43 3.72
N ALA A 188 8.35 16.73 4.68
CA ALA A 188 7.79 15.52 5.27
C ALA A 188 7.07 15.83 6.58
N SER A 189 5.79 15.46 6.71
CA SER A 189 5.02 15.58 7.95
C SER A 189 4.89 14.22 8.63
N THR A 190 5.36 14.11 9.86
CA THR A 190 5.36 12.87 10.65
C THR A 190 4.96 13.10 12.10
N GLY A 191 4.31 12.11 12.71
CA GLY A 191 4.08 12.08 14.17
C GLY A 191 5.26 11.50 14.96
N ARG A 192 6.31 11.04 14.27
CA ARG A 192 7.52 10.46 14.87
C ARG A 192 8.74 11.25 14.44
N MET A 193 9.01 12.33 15.16
CA MET A 193 10.16 13.20 14.88
C MET A 193 11.50 12.47 15.03
N SER A 194 11.54 11.35 15.75
CA SER A 194 12.70 10.45 15.81
C SER A 194 13.08 9.86 14.43
N GLU A 195 12.17 9.86 13.46
CA GLU A 195 12.41 9.39 12.10
C GLU A 195 12.94 10.49 11.15
N ALA A 196 13.24 11.69 11.67
CA ALA A 196 13.65 12.83 10.83
C ALA A 196 14.88 12.53 9.98
N ASP A 197 15.89 11.87 10.53
CA ASP A 197 17.13 11.51 9.79
C ASP A 197 16.84 10.50 8.66
N TYR A 198 15.98 9.52 8.91
CA TYR A 198 15.51 8.59 7.90
C TYR A 198 14.79 9.32 6.75
N LEU A 199 13.86 10.24 7.07
CA LEU A 199 13.10 11.00 6.08
C LEU A 199 14.00 11.92 5.24
N LYS A 200 14.98 12.56 5.88
CA LYS A 200 16.00 13.36 5.17
C LYS A 200 16.88 12.50 4.26
N LYS A 201 17.25 11.30 4.70
CA LYS A 201 18.01 10.35 3.88
C LYS A 201 17.24 9.91 2.64
N LEU A 202 15.90 9.81 2.72
CA LEU A 202 15.03 9.54 1.57
C LEU A 202 14.87 10.72 0.62
N GLY A 203 15.26 11.93 1.03
CA GLY A 203 15.24 13.13 0.21
C GLY A 203 14.35 14.26 0.69
N ALA A 204 13.80 14.19 1.91
CA ALA A 204 13.08 15.32 2.50
C ALA A 204 14.06 16.46 2.82
N SER A 205 13.73 17.67 2.38
CA SER A 205 14.51 18.88 2.71
C SER A 205 14.16 19.43 4.08
N GLU A 206 12.92 19.20 4.54
CA GLU A 206 12.43 19.61 5.85
C GLU A 206 11.53 18.51 6.42
N VAL A 207 11.54 18.36 7.73
CA VAL A 207 10.63 17.46 8.46
C VAL A 207 9.87 18.29 9.48
N ILE A 208 8.54 18.21 9.45
CA ILE A 208 7.64 18.92 10.37
C ILE A 208 6.84 17.93 11.21
N ASP A 209 6.47 18.35 12.42
CA ASP A 209 5.57 17.58 13.26
C ASP A 209 4.15 17.61 12.70
N ARG A 210 3.48 16.44 12.64
CA ARG A 210 2.08 16.33 12.20
C ARG A 210 1.12 17.21 13.02
N ALA A 211 1.47 17.57 14.24
CA ALA A 211 0.67 18.46 15.08
C ALA A 211 0.37 19.81 14.42
N ALA A 212 1.23 20.26 13.51
CA ALA A 212 1.01 21.46 12.70
C ALA A 212 -0.22 21.38 11.76
N LEU A 213 -0.71 20.15 11.47
CA LEU A 213 -1.78 19.92 10.49
C LEU A 213 -2.97 19.11 11.03
N SER A 214 -2.83 18.44 12.18
CA SER A 214 -3.80 17.43 12.64
C SER A 214 -4.99 17.96 13.42
N ALA A 215 -4.96 19.22 13.84
CA ALA A 215 -6.06 19.87 14.57
C ALA A 215 -7.03 20.59 13.61
N PRO A 216 -8.27 20.92 14.05
CA PRO A 216 -9.16 21.79 13.28
C PRO A 216 -8.49 23.10 12.90
N GLY A 217 -8.62 23.49 11.62
CA GLY A 217 -7.96 24.67 11.06
C GLY A 217 -8.96 25.63 10.42
N LYS A 218 -8.44 26.68 9.78
CA LYS A 218 -9.22 27.68 9.06
C LYS A 218 -9.61 27.17 7.67
N PRO A 219 -10.73 27.65 7.08
CA PRO A 219 -11.10 27.34 5.70
C PRO A 219 -10.01 27.66 4.67
N LEU A 220 -9.26 28.75 4.90
CA LEU A 220 -8.06 29.15 4.16
C LEU A 220 -6.98 29.56 5.16
N ALA A 221 -5.76 29.15 4.88
CA ALA A 221 -4.56 29.52 5.63
C ALA A 221 -3.51 30.13 4.71
N LYS A 222 -2.36 30.51 5.23
CA LYS A 222 -1.23 31.02 4.44
C LYS A 222 -0.80 29.96 3.41
N GLU A 223 -0.69 30.36 2.17
CA GLU A 223 -0.21 29.50 1.07
C GLU A 223 1.23 29.06 1.34
N ARG A 224 1.47 27.77 1.20
CA ARG A 224 2.81 27.20 1.33
C ARG A 224 3.08 26.14 0.26
N TRP A 225 2.19 25.16 0.11
CA TRP A 225 2.43 23.98 -0.70
C TRP A 225 2.08 24.19 -2.17
N ALA A 226 3.00 23.89 -3.08
CA ALA A 226 2.69 23.79 -4.51
C ALA A 226 1.82 22.54 -4.78
N ALA A 227 2.11 21.46 -4.07
CA ALA A 227 1.31 20.24 -4.10
C ALA A 227 1.43 19.46 -2.79
N VAL A 228 0.56 18.45 -2.66
CA VAL A 228 0.51 17.55 -1.49
C VAL A 228 0.29 16.11 -1.94
N VAL A 229 0.97 15.17 -1.28
CA VAL A 229 0.62 13.75 -1.26
C VAL A 229 0.12 13.43 0.14
N ASP A 230 -1.17 13.09 0.27
CA ASP A 230 -1.79 12.80 1.56
C ASP A 230 -2.22 11.35 1.70
N SER A 231 -1.75 10.70 2.77
CA SER A 231 -2.14 9.35 3.19
C SER A 231 -2.88 9.32 4.53
N VAL A 232 -3.27 10.48 5.06
CA VAL A 232 -3.76 10.65 6.43
C VAL A 232 -5.24 10.97 6.51
N GLY A 233 -5.74 11.83 5.62
CA GLY A 233 -7.15 12.23 5.63
C GLY A 233 -7.51 13.19 6.75
N SER A 234 -8.81 13.31 7.07
CA SER A 234 -9.38 14.11 8.17
C SER A 234 -8.86 15.57 8.21
N HIS A 235 -8.60 16.11 9.36
CA HIS A 235 -8.10 17.49 9.56
C HIS A 235 -6.76 17.73 8.86
N THR A 236 -5.88 16.73 8.80
CA THR A 236 -4.61 16.84 8.07
C THR A 236 -4.81 17.16 6.60
N LEU A 237 -5.71 16.43 5.93
CA LEU A 237 -6.04 16.69 4.52
C LEU A 237 -6.72 18.06 4.34
N ALA A 238 -7.65 18.42 5.23
CA ALA A 238 -8.34 19.71 5.19
C ALA A 238 -7.35 20.88 5.32
N ASN A 239 -6.42 20.81 6.26
CA ASN A 239 -5.38 21.82 6.46
C ASN A 239 -4.37 21.86 5.30
N ALA A 240 -4.02 20.72 4.74
CA ALA A 240 -3.17 20.64 3.55
C ALA A 240 -3.82 21.36 2.37
N CYS A 241 -5.10 21.13 2.10
CA CYS A 241 -5.86 21.86 1.07
C CYS A 241 -5.90 23.37 1.35
N ALA A 242 -6.16 23.77 2.62
CA ALA A 242 -6.24 25.17 3.02
C ALA A 242 -4.91 25.93 2.89
N GLN A 243 -3.76 25.22 2.89
CA GLN A 243 -2.42 25.77 2.73
C GLN A 243 -1.84 25.59 1.33
N THR A 244 -2.55 24.94 0.43
CA THR A 244 -2.13 24.76 -0.95
C THR A 244 -2.23 26.08 -1.71
N LYS A 245 -1.19 26.39 -2.50
CA LYS A 245 -1.12 27.60 -3.33
C LYS A 245 -2.20 27.61 -4.39
N SER A 246 -2.48 28.79 -4.92
CA SER A 246 -3.35 28.96 -6.07
C SER A 246 -2.93 28.06 -7.23
N ASP A 247 -3.91 27.39 -7.84
CA ASP A 247 -3.73 26.39 -8.92
C ASP A 247 -2.87 25.17 -8.53
N GLY A 248 -2.64 24.94 -7.24
CA GLY A 248 -1.94 23.77 -6.74
C GLY A 248 -2.81 22.51 -6.70
N ALA A 249 -2.20 21.38 -6.38
CA ALA A 249 -2.87 20.08 -6.39
C ALA A 249 -2.58 19.23 -5.14
N VAL A 250 -3.60 18.49 -4.72
CA VAL A 250 -3.52 17.55 -3.59
C VAL A 250 -3.91 16.16 -4.08
N ALA A 251 -3.03 15.18 -3.92
CA ALA A 251 -3.30 13.77 -4.21
C ALA A 251 -3.58 13.03 -2.89
N ALA A 252 -4.84 12.66 -2.66
CA ALA A 252 -5.28 11.96 -1.45
C ALA A 252 -5.43 10.46 -1.72
N CYS A 253 -4.76 9.63 -0.94
CA CYS A 253 -4.72 8.17 -1.12
C CYS A 253 -4.94 7.35 0.15
N GLY A 254 -5.12 7.99 1.32
CA GLY A 254 -5.26 7.27 2.58
C GLY A 254 -6.10 8.01 3.61
N LEU A 255 -6.32 7.35 4.74
CA LEU A 255 -7.25 7.78 5.79
C LEU A 255 -6.76 7.40 7.21
N ALA A 256 -5.45 7.45 7.44
CA ALA A 256 -4.85 6.98 8.70
C ALA A 256 -5.33 7.76 9.94
N GLN A 257 -5.67 9.05 9.82
CA GLN A 257 -6.30 9.85 10.87
C GLN A 257 -7.82 9.66 10.90
N GLY A 258 -8.48 9.55 9.74
CA GLY A 258 -9.92 9.38 9.65
C GLY A 258 -10.43 9.45 8.21
N MET A 259 -11.68 9.00 8.00
CA MET A 259 -12.38 9.01 6.71
C MET A 259 -13.08 10.34 6.42
N ASP A 260 -13.26 11.16 7.44
CA ASP A 260 -13.91 12.46 7.34
C ASP A 260 -13.03 13.46 6.57
N PHE A 261 -13.68 14.46 6.01
CA PHE A 261 -13.02 15.58 5.32
C PHE A 261 -13.64 16.90 5.81
N PRO A 262 -13.22 17.41 6.98
CA PRO A 262 -13.78 18.60 7.60
C PRO A 262 -13.22 19.88 6.94
N SER A 263 -13.54 20.10 5.68
CA SER A 263 -13.12 21.24 4.86
C SER A 263 -14.32 22.06 4.39
N THR A 264 -14.03 23.17 3.72
CA THR A 264 -14.99 23.98 2.98
C THR A 264 -14.62 24.01 1.51
N VAL A 265 -15.48 24.59 0.69
CA VAL A 265 -15.18 24.76 -0.75
C VAL A 265 -14.15 25.87 -1.02
N ALA A 266 -13.75 26.65 0.00
CA ALA A 266 -12.91 27.83 -0.18
C ALA A 266 -11.56 27.57 -0.87
N PRO A 267 -10.77 26.53 -0.55
CA PRO A 267 -9.53 26.26 -1.28
C PRO A 267 -9.76 26.01 -2.77
N PHE A 268 -10.88 25.37 -3.10
CA PHE A 268 -11.18 24.95 -4.47
C PHE A 268 -11.69 26.11 -5.32
N ILE A 269 -12.65 26.91 -4.83
CA ILE A 269 -13.24 28.00 -5.61
C ILE A 269 -12.44 29.30 -5.56
N LEU A 270 -11.69 29.57 -4.48
CA LEU A 270 -10.95 30.83 -4.32
C LEU A 270 -9.48 30.73 -4.74
N ARG A 271 -8.89 29.52 -4.76
CA ARG A 271 -7.52 29.26 -5.16
C ARG A 271 -7.36 28.26 -6.30
N GLY A 272 -8.47 27.73 -6.84
CA GLY A 272 -8.39 26.73 -7.90
C GLY A 272 -7.67 25.44 -7.52
N VAL A 273 -7.58 25.12 -6.23
CA VAL A 273 -6.92 23.89 -5.77
C VAL A 273 -7.66 22.67 -6.33
N THR A 274 -6.90 21.73 -6.89
CA THR A 274 -7.46 20.46 -7.36
C THR A 274 -7.18 19.35 -6.35
N LEU A 275 -8.23 18.66 -5.89
CA LEU A 275 -8.13 17.48 -5.04
C LEU A 275 -8.33 16.22 -5.89
N TYR A 276 -7.27 15.43 -6.04
CA TYR A 276 -7.28 14.14 -6.73
C TYR A 276 -7.49 12.99 -5.74
N GLY A 277 -8.56 12.21 -5.92
CA GLY A 277 -8.70 10.91 -5.27
C GLY A 277 -7.85 9.87 -6.00
N ILE A 278 -6.96 9.20 -5.28
CA ILE A 278 -6.07 8.18 -5.84
C ILE A 278 -6.56 6.79 -5.42
N ASN A 279 -7.25 6.13 -6.34
CA ASN A 279 -7.65 4.73 -6.18
C ASN A 279 -6.54 3.83 -6.74
N SER A 280 -5.95 2.97 -5.89
CA SER A 280 -4.96 1.96 -6.28
C SER A 280 -5.56 0.54 -6.40
N VAL A 281 -6.84 0.36 -6.06
CA VAL A 281 -7.49 -0.96 -5.99
C VAL A 281 -7.91 -1.46 -7.36
N THR A 282 -8.62 -0.66 -8.13
CA THR A 282 -9.26 -1.05 -9.41
C THR A 282 -8.68 -0.33 -10.62
N VAL A 283 -7.40 -0.03 -10.60
CA VAL A 283 -6.71 0.65 -11.70
C VAL A 283 -6.56 -0.29 -12.90
N PRO A 284 -6.88 0.15 -14.13
CA PRO A 284 -6.69 -0.65 -15.33
C PRO A 284 -5.25 -1.16 -15.50
N LYS A 285 -5.09 -2.38 -16.01
CA LYS A 285 -3.81 -3.09 -16.18
C LYS A 285 -2.74 -2.23 -16.86
N ALA A 286 -3.07 -1.55 -17.96
CA ALA A 286 -2.12 -0.69 -18.68
C ALA A 286 -1.54 0.45 -17.83
N LYS A 287 -2.39 1.13 -17.05
CA LYS A 287 -1.94 2.21 -16.15
C LYS A 287 -1.09 1.66 -14.99
N ARG A 288 -1.40 0.46 -14.53
CA ARG A 288 -0.65 -0.26 -13.49
C ARG A 288 0.77 -0.59 -13.98
N ILE A 289 0.88 -1.14 -15.19
CA ILE A 289 2.16 -1.44 -15.84
C ILE A 289 2.97 -0.15 -16.02
N ALA A 290 2.37 0.92 -16.53
CA ALA A 290 3.04 2.20 -16.70
C ALA A 290 3.58 2.78 -15.40
N ALA A 291 2.87 2.63 -14.27
CA ALA A 291 3.35 3.05 -12.96
C ALA A 291 4.59 2.27 -12.53
N TYR A 292 4.61 0.95 -12.70
CA TYR A 292 5.77 0.11 -12.39
C TYR A 292 6.97 0.38 -13.32
N GLU A 293 6.74 0.72 -14.58
CA GLU A 293 7.79 1.15 -15.51
C GLU A 293 8.46 2.46 -15.04
N GLN A 294 7.69 3.40 -14.49
CA GLN A 294 8.26 4.61 -13.90
C GLN A 294 9.00 4.31 -12.59
N LEU A 295 8.45 3.46 -11.73
CA LEU A 295 9.11 3.01 -10.50
C LEU A 295 10.47 2.36 -10.80
N SER A 296 10.58 1.53 -11.84
CA SER A 296 11.84 0.88 -12.21
C SER A 296 12.95 1.84 -12.66
N LYS A 297 12.58 3.04 -13.08
CA LYS A 297 13.54 4.12 -13.46
C LYS A 297 13.93 4.99 -12.28
N LEU A 298 13.07 5.13 -11.27
CA LEU A 298 13.23 6.09 -10.18
C LEU A 298 13.72 5.45 -8.87
N VAL A 299 13.43 4.16 -8.65
CA VAL A 299 13.75 3.47 -7.40
C VAL A 299 14.94 2.56 -7.59
N ASP A 300 16.00 2.79 -6.82
CA ASP A 300 17.19 1.93 -6.80
C ASP A 300 17.14 0.90 -5.65
N LEU A 301 18.00 -0.13 -5.73
CA LEU A 301 18.06 -1.22 -4.76
C LEU A 301 18.37 -0.74 -3.34
N LYS A 302 19.28 0.24 -3.22
CA LYS A 302 19.65 0.80 -1.91
C LYS A 302 18.45 1.47 -1.23
N THR A 303 17.64 2.17 -1.99
CA THR A 303 16.40 2.76 -1.48
C THR A 303 15.41 1.70 -1.02
N LEU A 304 15.25 0.59 -1.78
CA LEU A 304 14.38 -0.51 -1.37
C LEU A 304 14.84 -1.15 -0.06
N GLU A 305 16.14 -1.38 0.10
CA GLU A 305 16.73 -1.90 1.33
C GLU A 305 16.55 -0.96 2.52
N GLU A 306 16.65 0.36 2.32
CA GLU A 306 16.45 1.35 3.37
C GLU A 306 14.99 1.42 3.84
N ILE A 307 14.03 1.28 2.92
CA ILE A 307 12.61 1.42 3.21
C ILE A 307 12.00 0.13 3.76
N SER A 308 12.52 -1.06 3.43
CA SER A 308 11.83 -2.32 3.67
C SER A 308 12.54 -3.25 4.65
N HIS A 309 11.75 -4.01 5.41
CA HIS A 309 12.20 -5.09 6.28
C HIS A 309 11.47 -6.38 5.93
N GLU A 310 12.19 -7.50 5.91
CA GLU A 310 11.61 -8.83 5.69
C GLU A 310 11.21 -9.47 7.02
N ILE A 311 10.03 -10.05 7.03
CA ILE A 311 9.50 -10.85 8.13
C ILE A 311 8.96 -12.19 7.63
N SER A 312 8.76 -13.14 8.53
CA SER A 312 8.10 -14.42 8.22
C SER A 312 6.57 -14.28 8.18
N LEU A 313 5.89 -15.29 7.65
CA LEU A 313 4.44 -15.36 7.69
C LEU A 313 3.94 -15.41 9.14
N GLU A 314 4.63 -16.16 10.00
CA GLU A 314 4.31 -16.32 11.43
C GLU A 314 4.37 -15.00 12.19
N ASP A 315 5.36 -14.16 11.88
CA ASP A 315 5.52 -12.86 12.54
C ASP A 315 4.48 -11.84 12.10
N SER A 316 3.79 -12.07 10.99
CA SER A 316 2.89 -11.09 10.36
C SER A 316 1.74 -10.68 11.29
N ILE A 317 1.22 -11.60 12.12
CA ILE A 317 0.13 -11.29 13.07
C ILE A 317 0.61 -10.29 14.14
N LYS A 318 1.82 -10.49 14.67
CA LYS A 318 2.44 -9.57 15.62
C LYS A 318 2.70 -8.22 14.99
N TYR A 319 3.32 -8.21 13.81
CA TYR A 319 3.64 -6.97 13.10
C TYR A 319 2.40 -6.21 12.60
N ALA A 320 1.27 -6.89 12.36
CA ALA A 320 0.02 -6.22 12.09
C ALA A 320 -0.44 -5.35 13.27
N ALA A 321 -0.27 -5.82 14.51
CA ALA A 321 -0.56 -5.03 15.71
C ALA A 321 0.38 -3.82 15.85
N GLU A 322 1.69 -3.99 15.61
CA GLU A 322 2.68 -2.90 15.62
C GLU A 322 2.38 -1.86 14.52
N LEU A 323 1.97 -2.31 13.33
CA LEU A 323 1.56 -1.44 12.24
C LEU A 323 0.34 -0.57 12.64
N MET A 324 -0.66 -1.19 13.28
CA MET A 324 -1.84 -0.49 13.76
C MET A 324 -1.55 0.46 14.93
N ALA A 325 -0.49 0.21 15.70
CA ALA A 325 0.01 1.10 16.74
C ALA A 325 0.86 2.27 16.20
N GLY A 326 1.17 2.26 14.89
CA GLY A 326 2.02 3.28 14.26
C GLY A 326 3.51 3.10 14.51
N ASN A 327 3.96 1.93 14.93
CA ASN A 327 5.36 1.64 15.30
C ASN A 327 6.20 1.16 14.11
N VAL A 328 5.60 0.89 12.95
CA VAL A 328 6.30 0.40 11.76
C VAL A 328 6.75 1.58 10.89
N ARG A 329 8.04 1.59 10.52
CA ARG A 329 8.64 2.50 9.55
C ARG A 329 8.70 1.82 8.19
N GLY A 330 8.35 2.56 7.12
CA GLY A 330 8.49 2.08 5.76
C GLY A 330 7.60 0.87 5.44
N ARG A 331 8.23 -0.23 5.01
CA ARG A 331 7.55 -1.42 4.48
C ARG A 331 7.93 -2.70 5.21
N LEU A 332 6.96 -3.59 5.35
CA LEU A 332 7.18 -4.97 5.78
C LEU A 332 6.91 -5.92 4.60
N ILE A 333 7.96 -6.62 4.15
CA ILE A 333 7.87 -7.69 3.16
C ILE A 333 7.68 -9.00 3.90
N VAL A 334 6.74 -9.82 3.48
CA VAL A 334 6.47 -11.12 4.09
C VAL A 334 6.97 -12.22 3.16
N ASP A 335 8.00 -12.95 3.59
CA ASP A 335 8.37 -14.22 2.97
C ASP A 335 7.41 -15.30 3.49
N VAL A 336 6.46 -15.72 2.65
CA VAL A 336 5.42 -16.66 3.05
C VAL A 336 5.91 -18.11 3.16
N ASN A 337 7.15 -18.37 2.77
CA ASN A 337 7.77 -19.69 2.80
C ASN A 337 8.82 -19.85 3.91
N LYS A 338 9.03 -18.80 4.69
CA LYS A 338 9.99 -18.75 5.80
C LYS A 338 9.32 -19.01 7.12
#